data_2566de2697131b32a3d01268988391fa
#
_entry.id   2566de2697131b32a3d01268988391fa
#
_cell.length_a   1.000
_cell.length_b   1.000
_cell.length_c   1.000
_cell.angle_alpha   90.00
_cell.angle_beta   90.00
_cell.angle_gamma   90.00
#
_symmetry.space_group_name_H-M   'P 1'
#
loop_
_entity.id
_entity.type
_entity.pdbx_description
1 polymer ?
#
loop_
_entity_poly.entity_id
_entity_poly.type
_entity_poly.pdbx_seq_one_letter_code
_entity_poly.pdbx_strand_id
1 'polypeptide(L)'
;MSPVKSPQIAALLAIIAIGSSCRDRPARMAKGFRLPEGSEENGRRTFQEMKCNHCHTVAGEDMPKPTAALEVQFELGGEVRRVKSYGELVTAITQPQHGLAPAYAARSDKPSDKQAPSPMPSFNDAMSVTQLTDIVTFLHSRYRKAAPPGSVYPYYMP
;
A
#
# COMPACT_ATOMS: atom_id res chain seq x y z
N MET A 1 63.77 4.10 -34.75
CA MET A 1 62.28 4.24 -34.87
C MET A 1 61.71 3.78 -33.55
N SER A 2 61.38 4.72 -32.65
CA SER A 2 60.86 4.44 -31.30
C SER A 2 59.34 4.55 -31.33
N PRO A 3 58.56 3.64 -30.75
CA PRO A 3 57.11 3.72 -30.67
C PRO A 3 56.70 4.71 -29.57
N VAL A 4 55.98 5.72 -29.94
CA VAL A 4 55.31 6.69 -29.03
C VAL A 4 54.18 5.96 -28.31
N LYS A 5 54.36 5.70 -27.03
CA LYS A 5 53.30 5.21 -26.15
C LYS A 5 52.45 6.41 -25.73
N SER A 6 51.24 6.54 -26.28
CA SER A 6 50.30 7.58 -25.91
C SER A 6 49.53 7.16 -24.63
N PRO A 7 49.69 7.91 -23.52
CA PRO A 7 48.97 7.60 -22.26
C PRO A 7 47.49 8.02 -22.27
N GLN A 8 46.98 8.54 -23.39
CA GLN A 8 45.63 9.08 -23.45
C GLN A 8 44.53 8.04 -23.69
N ILE A 9 44.86 6.82 -24.11
CA ILE A 9 43.84 5.78 -24.36
C ILE A 9 43.43 5.06 -23.08
N ALA A 10 44.32 5.01 -22.07
CA ALA A 10 44.00 4.35 -20.77
C ALA A 10 43.02 5.17 -19.90
N ALA A 11 42.94 6.49 -20.10
CA ALA A 11 42.05 7.34 -19.30
C ALA A 11 40.55 7.29 -19.75
N LEU A 12 40.30 6.91 -21.02
CA LEU A 12 38.93 6.90 -21.56
C LEU A 12 38.13 5.63 -21.16
N LEU A 13 38.77 4.55 -20.80
CA LEU A 13 38.13 3.29 -20.41
C LEU A 13 37.70 3.26 -18.92
N ALA A 14 38.19 4.18 -18.09
CA ALA A 14 37.88 4.22 -16.67
C ALA A 14 36.57 4.97 -16.34
N ILE A 15 35.98 5.72 -17.29
CA ILE A 15 34.81 6.57 -17.05
C ILE A 15 33.47 5.83 -17.31
N ILE A 16 33.48 4.67 -17.95
CA ILE A 16 32.24 3.95 -18.34
C ILE A 16 31.72 3.04 -17.21
N ALA A 17 32.44 2.84 -16.10
CA ALA A 17 32.07 1.92 -15.04
C ALA A 17 31.24 2.54 -13.89
N ILE A 18 30.87 3.82 -13.93
CA ILE A 18 30.18 4.49 -12.79
C ILE A 18 28.68 4.71 -13.06
N GLY A 19 28.14 4.28 -14.17
CA GLY A 19 26.79 4.60 -14.63
C GLY A 19 25.77 3.46 -14.58
N SER A 20 25.69 2.64 -13.53
CA SER A 20 24.57 1.69 -13.41
C SER A 20 24.44 1.13 -12.01
N SER A 21 23.99 1.92 -11.06
CA SER A 21 23.54 1.43 -9.76
C SER A 21 22.38 2.26 -9.20
N CYS A 22 21.40 2.57 -10.04
CA CYS A 22 20.04 2.75 -9.53
C CYS A 22 19.40 1.37 -9.42
N ARG A 23 19.92 0.51 -8.55
CA ARG A 23 19.15 -0.60 -8.02
C ARG A 23 18.11 0.03 -7.12
N ASP A 24 16.83 -0.16 -7.47
CA ASP A 24 15.72 0.05 -6.54
C ASP A 24 16.06 -0.67 -5.24
N ARG A 25 16.55 0.10 -4.28
CA ARG A 25 16.71 -0.41 -2.92
C ARG A 25 15.29 -0.61 -2.42
N PRO A 26 14.88 -1.87 -2.11
CA PRO A 26 13.61 -2.06 -1.39
C PRO A 26 13.64 -1.12 -0.19
N ALA A 27 12.53 -0.38 -0.01
CA ALA A 27 12.40 0.61 1.05
C ALA A 27 13.04 0.03 2.32
N ARG A 28 14.05 0.72 2.86
CA ARG A 28 14.78 0.24 4.04
C ARG A 28 13.76 0.07 5.15
N MET A 29 13.31 -1.15 5.38
CA MET A 29 12.59 -1.50 6.59
C MET A 29 13.45 -1.05 7.77
N ALA A 30 12.84 -0.37 8.73
CA ALA A 30 13.54 0.06 9.93
C ALA A 30 14.34 -1.13 10.50
N LYS A 31 15.63 -0.91 10.79
CA LYS A 31 16.48 -1.96 11.37
C LYS A 31 15.75 -2.53 12.60
N GLY A 32 15.47 -3.81 12.58
CA GLY A 32 14.95 -4.54 13.75
C GLY A 32 13.47 -4.91 13.72
N PHE A 33 12.63 -4.35 12.82
CA PHE A 33 11.23 -4.75 12.73
C PHE A 33 10.93 -5.36 11.36
N ARG A 34 10.63 -6.66 11.36
CA ARG A 34 10.14 -7.41 10.19
C ARG A 34 8.92 -8.19 10.59
N LEU A 35 7.80 -7.93 9.94
CA LEU A 35 6.66 -8.83 10.00
C LEU A 35 6.93 -10.05 9.12
N PRO A 36 6.38 -11.24 9.49
CA PRO A 36 6.43 -12.41 8.62
C PRO A 36 5.76 -12.12 7.28
N GLU A 37 6.03 -12.94 6.27
CA GLU A 37 5.29 -12.90 5.02
C GLU A 37 3.87 -13.39 5.25
N GLY A 38 2.88 -12.65 4.73
CA GLY A 38 1.47 -13.01 4.81
C GLY A 38 1.01 -13.76 3.56
N SER A 39 -0.11 -14.46 3.69
CA SER A 39 -0.82 -15.15 2.61
C SER A 39 -2.07 -14.37 2.20
N GLU A 40 -2.22 -14.07 0.91
CA GLU A 40 -3.43 -13.42 0.38
C GLU A 40 -4.69 -14.27 0.61
N GLU A 41 -4.60 -15.59 0.40
CA GLU A 41 -5.72 -16.51 0.59
C GLU A 41 -6.15 -16.57 2.05
N ASN A 42 -5.20 -16.73 2.97
CA ASN A 42 -5.48 -16.70 4.40
C ASN A 42 -6.02 -15.33 4.83
N GLY A 43 -5.46 -14.25 4.27
CA GLY A 43 -5.90 -12.89 4.55
C GLY A 43 -7.35 -12.65 4.13
N ARG A 44 -7.77 -13.15 2.95
CA ARG A 44 -9.15 -13.11 2.50
C ARG A 44 -10.08 -13.85 3.47
N ARG A 45 -9.69 -15.04 3.89
CA ARG A 45 -10.46 -15.84 4.87
C ARG A 45 -10.54 -15.12 6.21
N THR A 46 -9.40 -14.69 6.74
CA THR A 46 -9.32 -13.99 8.03
C THR A 46 -10.11 -12.67 8.03
N PHE A 47 -10.13 -11.95 6.91
CA PHE A 47 -10.94 -10.74 6.75
C PHE A 47 -12.44 -11.02 6.98
N GLN A 48 -12.93 -12.17 6.53
CA GLN A 48 -14.32 -12.61 6.77
C GLN A 48 -14.52 -13.13 8.20
N GLU A 49 -13.60 -13.94 8.71
CA GLU A 49 -13.65 -14.50 10.07
C GLU A 49 -13.66 -13.39 11.13
N MET A 50 -12.83 -12.36 10.93
CA MET A 50 -12.79 -11.17 11.79
C MET A 50 -13.93 -10.19 11.53
N LYS A 51 -14.86 -10.53 10.62
CA LYS A 51 -16.05 -9.73 10.27
C LYS A 51 -15.73 -8.35 9.71
N CYS A 52 -14.56 -8.15 9.11
CA CYS A 52 -14.19 -6.89 8.49
C CYS A 52 -15.16 -6.52 7.33
N ASN A 53 -15.68 -7.54 6.64
CA ASN A 53 -16.68 -7.40 5.58
C ASN A 53 -18.05 -6.90 6.08
N HIS A 54 -18.31 -6.85 7.39
CA HIS A 54 -19.54 -6.23 7.91
C HIS A 54 -19.57 -4.71 7.68
N CYS A 55 -18.41 -4.08 7.55
CA CYS A 55 -18.25 -2.64 7.35
C CYS A 55 -17.58 -2.28 6.02
N HIS A 56 -16.80 -3.20 5.45
CA HIS A 56 -15.98 -2.94 4.27
C HIS A 56 -16.29 -3.86 3.11
N THR A 57 -16.31 -3.30 1.90
CA THR A 57 -16.16 -4.05 0.66
C THR A 57 -14.71 -4.03 0.20
N VAL A 58 -14.33 -4.98 -0.63
CA VAL A 58 -12.99 -5.05 -1.24
C VAL A 58 -13.14 -5.10 -2.75
N ALA A 59 -12.49 -4.19 -3.45
CA ALA A 59 -12.58 -4.09 -4.90
C ALA A 59 -12.13 -5.39 -5.60
N GLY A 60 -12.97 -5.88 -6.48
CA GLY A 60 -12.72 -7.12 -7.24
C GLY A 60 -12.95 -8.41 -6.45
N GLU A 61 -13.48 -8.32 -5.23
CA GLU A 61 -13.81 -9.47 -4.40
C GLU A 61 -15.33 -9.68 -4.30
N ASP A 62 -15.75 -10.91 -4.54
CA ASP A 62 -17.13 -11.33 -4.24
C ASP A 62 -17.22 -11.78 -2.79
N MET A 63 -17.70 -10.90 -1.94
CA MET A 63 -17.90 -11.11 -0.50
C MET A 63 -19.30 -10.71 -0.10
N PRO A 64 -19.84 -11.28 1.00
CA PRO A 64 -21.10 -10.82 1.56
C PRO A 64 -21.10 -9.30 1.76
N LYS A 65 -22.19 -8.66 1.37
CA LYS A 65 -22.34 -7.21 1.50
C LYS A 65 -22.27 -6.76 2.96
N PRO A 66 -21.75 -5.56 3.23
CA PRO A 66 -21.74 -4.99 4.55
C PRO A 66 -23.12 -4.98 5.19
N THR A 67 -23.19 -5.36 6.47
CA THR A 67 -24.43 -5.39 7.25
C THR A 67 -24.54 -4.22 8.23
N ALA A 68 -23.40 -3.55 8.51
CA ALA A 68 -23.41 -2.37 9.37
C ALA A 68 -24.05 -1.17 8.66
N ALA A 69 -24.98 -0.51 9.33
CA ALA A 69 -25.53 0.77 8.88
C ALA A 69 -24.52 1.88 9.15
N LEU A 70 -23.55 2.03 8.28
CA LEU A 70 -22.58 3.12 8.34
C LEU A 70 -23.02 4.25 7.42
N GLU A 71 -22.88 5.50 7.88
CA GLU A 71 -23.11 6.69 7.06
C GLU A 71 -22.20 6.74 5.84
N VAL A 72 -21.01 6.17 5.96
CA VAL A 72 -20.01 6.05 4.89
C VAL A 72 -19.46 4.64 4.84
N GLN A 73 -19.73 3.95 3.75
CA GLN A 73 -19.08 2.69 3.45
C GLN A 73 -17.81 2.96 2.67
N PHE A 74 -16.73 2.26 3.03
CA PHE A 74 -15.45 2.34 2.33
C PHE A 74 -15.18 1.05 1.60
N GLU A 75 -15.02 1.16 0.29
CA GLU A 75 -14.40 0.13 -0.50
C GLU A 75 -12.88 0.18 -0.29
N LEU A 76 -12.30 -0.96 0.03
CA LEU A 76 -10.86 -1.15 0.16
C LEU A 76 -10.30 -1.70 -1.15
N GLY A 77 -9.07 -1.29 -1.51
CA GLY A 77 -8.49 -1.69 -2.80
C GLY A 77 -8.88 -0.79 -3.96
N GLY A 78 -8.82 -1.35 -5.17
CA GLY A 78 -9.13 -0.64 -6.41
C GLY A 78 -8.03 0.32 -6.87
N GLU A 79 -8.38 1.16 -7.85
CA GLU A 79 -7.46 2.15 -8.39
C GLU A 79 -7.44 3.41 -7.53
N VAL A 80 -6.25 3.77 -7.06
CA VAL A 80 -6.05 4.92 -6.18
C VAL A 80 -4.89 5.79 -6.67
N ARG A 81 -4.95 7.09 -6.40
CA ARG A 81 -3.85 8.00 -6.73
C ARG A 81 -2.56 7.66 -6.01
N ARG A 82 -2.66 7.20 -4.77
CA ARG A 82 -1.55 6.75 -3.94
C ARG A 82 -1.93 5.44 -3.24
N VAL A 83 -1.17 4.40 -3.54
CA VAL A 83 -1.29 3.13 -2.81
C VAL A 83 -0.76 3.33 -1.40
N LYS A 84 -1.53 2.91 -0.40
CA LYS A 84 -1.08 2.89 0.99
C LYS A 84 0.08 1.90 1.13
N SER A 85 1.08 2.28 1.89
CA SER A 85 2.16 1.36 2.24
C SER A 85 1.65 0.26 3.18
N TYR A 86 2.41 -0.84 3.24
CA TYR A 86 2.13 -1.92 4.16
C TYR A 86 1.99 -1.44 5.61
N GLY A 87 2.91 -0.57 6.07
CA GLY A 87 2.87 0.01 7.41
C GLY A 87 1.65 0.89 7.67
N GLU A 88 1.18 1.64 6.68
CA GLU A 88 -0.06 2.43 6.80
C GLU A 88 -1.29 1.53 6.96
N LEU A 89 -1.34 0.38 6.28
CA LEU A 89 -2.43 -0.59 6.46
C LEU A 89 -2.37 -1.25 7.84
N VAL A 90 -1.18 -1.64 8.29
CA VAL A 90 -0.97 -2.17 9.65
C VAL A 90 -1.48 -1.15 10.68
N THR A 91 -1.08 0.12 10.56
CA THR A 91 -1.50 1.18 11.49
C THR A 91 -3.01 1.39 11.45
N ALA A 92 -3.62 1.38 10.27
CA ALA A 92 -5.07 1.57 10.15
C ALA A 92 -5.88 0.46 10.84
N ILE A 93 -5.35 -0.76 10.89
CA ILE A 93 -6.01 -1.90 11.56
C ILE A 93 -5.74 -1.87 13.07
N THR A 94 -4.49 -1.65 13.49
CA THR A 94 -4.08 -1.73 14.89
C THR A 94 -4.38 -0.47 15.70
N GLN A 95 -4.46 0.68 15.02
CA GLN A 95 -4.78 1.98 15.63
C GLN A 95 -5.83 2.74 14.80
N PRO A 96 -7.07 2.26 14.75
CA PRO A 96 -8.11 2.90 13.92
C PRO A 96 -8.43 4.35 14.34
N GLN A 97 -8.02 4.76 15.54
CA GLN A 97 -8.13 6.15 16.02
C GLN A 97 -6.98 7.07 15.54
N HIS A 98 -5.92 6.51 14.94
CA HIS A 98 -4.74 7.29 14.52
C HIS A 98 -5.06 8.31 13.41
N GLY A 99 -5.99 7.99 12.54
CA GLY A 99 -6.41 8.88 11.46
C GLY A 99 -7.70 8.42 10.82
N LEU A 100 -8.69 9.29 10.81
CA LEU A 100 -9.94 9.05 10.11
C LEU A 100 -9.76 9.24 8.62
N ALA A 101 -10.44 8.41 7.83
CA ALA A 101 -10.49 8.62 6.39
C ALA A 101 -11.12 10.00 6.10
N PRO A 102 -10.51 10.82 5.20
CA PRO A 102 -11.01 12.17 4.91
C PRO A 102 -12.49 12.21 4.51
N ALA A 103 -12.96 11.20 3.79
CA ALA A 103 -14.36 11.10 3.39
C ALA A 103 -15.31 10.88 4.59
N TYR A 104 -14.86 10.21 5.65
CA TYR A 104 -15.63 10.07 6.89
C TYR A 104 -15.60 11.36 7.69
N ALA A 105 -14.41 11.97 7.83
CA ALA A 105 -14.26 13.23 8.54
C ALA A 105 -15.08 14.38 7.92
N ALA A 106 -15.23 14.39 6.58
CA ALA A 106 -16.00 15.40 5.86
C ALA A 106 -17.52 15.22 5.97
N ARG A 107 -18.02 14.04 6.31
CA ARG A 107 -19.46 13.73 6.41
C ARG A 107 -19.97 13.62 7.85
N SER A 108 -19.08 13.46 8.82
CA SER A 108 -19.50 13.55 10.21
C SER A 108 -19.87 15.00 10.51
N ASP A 109 -21.09 15.23 11.04
CA ASP A 109 -21.54 16.55 11.53
C ASP A 109 -20.69 17.09 12.69
N LYS A 110 -19.65 16.36 13.02
CA LYS A 110 -18.65 16.74 14.00
C LYS A 110 -17.57 17.54 13.30
N PRO A 111 -17.30 18.77 13.76
CA PRO A 111 -16.18 19.55 13.23
C PRO A 111 -14.92 18.70 13.25
N SER A 112 -13.99 19.01 12.36
CA SER A 112 -12.72 18.30 12.11
C SER A 112 -11.83 18.17 13.35
N ASP A 113 -12.42 18.00 14.50
CA ASP A 113 -11.77 17.65 15.74
C ASP A 113 -11.10 16.31 15.52
N LYS A 114 -9.79 16.31 15.62
CA LYS A 114 -8.91 15.14 15.58
C LYS A 114 -9.31 14.03 16.58
N GLN A 115 -10.45 14.16 17.22
CA GLN A 115 -10.96 13.33 18.32
C GLN A 115 -12.30 12.65 18.04
N ALA A 116 -12.87 12.78 16.83
CA ALA A 116 -14.04 11.96 16.50
C ALA A 116 -13.65 10.48 16.56
N PRO A 117 -14.34 9.64 17.37
CA PRO A 117 -13.97 8.24 17.48
C PRO A 117 -14.19 7.53 16.14
N SER A 118 -13.23 6.71 15.73
CA SER A 118 -13.40 5.83 14.59
C SER A 118 -14.53 4.84 14.89
N PRO A 119 -15.45 4.57 13.95
CA PRO A 119 -16.43 3.50 14.10
C PRO A 119 -15.80 2.10 14.06
N MET A 120 -14.57 1.99 13.56
CA MET A 120 -13.84 0.73 13.51
C MET A 120 -13.36 0.33 14.91
N PRO A 121 -13.75 -0.85 15.42
CA PRO A 121 -13.29 -1.33 16.72
C PRO A 121 -11.80 -1.69 16.71
N SER A 122 -11.20 -1.78 17.89
CA SER A 122 -9.87 -2.36 18.04
C SER A 122 -9.95 -3.89 17.98
N PHE A 123 -9.02 -4.49 17.24
CA PHE A 123 -8.87 -5.95 17.12
C PHE A 123 -7.59 -6.46 17.81
N ASN A 124 -6.86 -5.59 18.52
CA ASN A 124 -5.53 -5.91 19.04
C ASN A 124 -5.51 -7.10 19.99
N ASP A 125 -6.59 -7.28 20.79
CA ASP A 125 -6.70 -8.39 21.73
C ASP A 125 -7.28 -9.67 21.11
N ALA A 126 -7.83 -9.58 19.89
CA ALA A 126 -8.54 -10.68 19.22
C ALA A 126 -7.79 -11.22 18.01
N MET A 127 -6.80 -10.50 17.51
CA MET A 127 -6.09 -10.80 16.27
C MET A 127 -4.62 -11.13 16.52
N SER A 128 -4.17 -12.27 16.01
CA SER A 128 -2.76 -12.63 16.06
C SER A 128 -1.94 -11.81 15.03
N VAL A 129 -0.62 -11.76 15.23
CA VAL A 129 0.30 -11.13 14.27
C VAL A 129 0.20 -11.80 12.89
N THR A 130 0.05 -13.12 12.84
CA THR A 130 -0.14 -13.85 11.57
C THR A 130 -1.40 -13.40 10.85
N GLN A 131 -2.52 -13.32 11.55
CA GLN A 131 -3.79 -12.85 10.99
C GLN A 131 -3.67 -11.40 10.48
N LEU A 132 -3.00 -10.52 11.23
CA LEU A 132 -2.75 -9.15 10.80
C LEU A 132 -1.93 -9.10 9.51
N THR A 133 -0.82 -9.86 9.44
CA THR A 133 0.03 -9.87 8.24
C THR A 133 -0.68 -10.43 7.03
N ASP A 134 -1.48 -11.48 7.20
CA ASP A 134 -2.28 -12.09 6.14
C ASP A 134 -3.32 -11.09 5.61
N ILE A 135 -4.09 -10.44 6.49
CA ILE A 135 -5.08 -9.42 6.09
C ILE A 135 -4.39 -8.26 5.36
N VAL A 136 -3.27 -7.75 5.87
CA VAL A 136 -2.57 -6.63 5.23
C VAL A 136 -2.02 -7.04 3.86
N THR A 137 -1.48 -8.25 3.72
CA THR A 137 -1.00 -8.78 2.45
C THR A 137 -2.16 -8.89 1.45
N PHE A 138 -3.28 -9.45 1.85
CA PHE A 138 -4.48 -9.53 1.04
C PHE A 138 -4.96 -8.14 0.60
N LEU A 139 -5.14 -7.20 1.52
CA LEU A 139 -5.61 -5.85 1.19
C LEU A 139 -4.62 -5.10 0.31
N HIS A 140 -3.32 -5.18 0.60
CA HIS A 140 -2.29 -4.49 -0.17
C HIS A 140 -2.26 -4.95 -1.63
N SER A 141 -2.47 -6.25 -1.90
CA SER A 141 -2.54 -6.79 -3.25
C SER A 141 -3.75 -6.30 -4.06
N ARG A 142 -4.78 -5.77 -3.41
CA ARG A 142 -5.99 -5.23 -4.08
C ARG A 142 -5.86 -3.77 -4.50
N TYR A 143 -4.84 -3.05 -4.04
CA TYR A 143 -4.61 -1.67 -4.45
C TYR A 143 -3.76 -1.57 -5.72
N ARG A 144 -4.17 -0.72 -6.64
CA ARG A 144 -3.40 -0.37 -7.85
C ARG A 144 -3.26 1.15 -7.95
N LYS A 145 -2.11 1.60 -8.42
CA LYS A 145 -1.91 3.01 -8.69
C LYS A 145 -2.60 3.38 -10.00
N ALA A 146 -3.51 4.35 -9.96
CA ALA A 146 -4.16 4.87 -11.15
C ALA A 146 -3.12 5.49 -12.11
N ALA A 147 -3.33 5.29 -13.40
CA ALA A 147 -2.53 5.94 -14.43
C ALA A 147 -2.68 7.47 -14.33
N PRO A 148 -1.62 8.25 -14.59
CA PRO A 148 -1.73 9.70 -14.67
C PRO A 148 -2.77 10.11 -15.73
N PRO A 149 -3.59 11.14 -15.46
CA PRO A 149 -4.46 11.70 -16.49
C PRO A 149 -3.63 12.09 -17.71
N GLY A 150 -4.00 11.62 -18.90
CA GLY A 150 -3.30 11.95 -20.15
C GLY A 150 -2.23 10.95 -20.60
N SER A 151 -2.05 9.81 -19.92
CA SER A 151 -1.14 8.75 -20.37
C SER A 151 -1.65 7.92 -21.56
N VAL A 152 -2.82 8.24 -22.10
CA VAL A 152 -3.25 7.69 -23.38
C VAL A 152 -2.55 8.48 -24.47
N TYR A 153 -1.38 8.03 -24.90
CA TYR A 153 -0.79 8.50 -26.14
C TYR A 153 -1.77 8.14 -27.27
N PRO A 154 -2.30 9.13 -28.02
CA PRO A 154 -3.00 8.79 -29.26
C PRO A 154 -1.96 8.07 -30.15
N TYR A 155 -2.19 6.82 -30.41
CA TYR A 155 -1.44 6.10 -31.42
C TYR A 155 -1.63 6.88 -32.73
N TYR A 156 -0.62 7.59 -33.17
CA TYR A 156 -0.52 8.04 -34.55
C TYR A 156 -0.36 6.77 -35.38
N MET A 157 -1.45 6.30 -35.94
CA MET A 157 -1.36 5.37 -37.06
C MET A 157 -0.91 6.20 -38.29
N PRO A 158 0.11 5.76 -39.01
CA PRO A 158 0.50 6.37 -40.30
C PRO A 158 -0.55 6.11 -41.36
#